data_b7c01d70118aa5cfe27995ada4f7e74d
#
_entry.id   b7c01d70118aa5cfe27995ada4f7e74d
#
_cell.length_a   1.000
_cell.length_b   1.000
_cell.length_c   1.000
_cell.angle_alpha   90.00
_cell.angle_beta   90.00
_cell.angle_gamma   90.00
#
_symmetry.space_group_name_H-M   'P 1'
#
loop_
_entity.id
_entity.type
_entity.pdbx_description
1 polymer ?
#
loop_
_entity_poly.entity_id
_entity_poly.type
_entity_poly.pdbx_seq_one_letter_code
_entity_poly.pdbx_strand_id
1 'polypeptide(L)'
;MDLGRLLAPRSIAVLGATDRPDAYGDTILRNLERIGFDGDLWGINPGRDAVRDVACVPSIADLPEPVDALAVAIPAPGVPAAIEAAARMGCGGAVVVSAGFGEVEEGRELEAELRRAALGAPDAPDTPAPRTPQTPRRRVPRLRSQRQRHRQRP
;
A
#
# COMPACT_ATOMS: atom_id res chain seq x y z
N MET A 1 8.20 -0.33 -16.37
CA MET A 1 8.26 -0.36 -14.88
C MET A 1 9.18 0.77 -14.45
N ASP A 2 8.66 1.75 -13.75
CA ASP A 2 9.48 2.88 -13.25
C ASP A 2 9.96 2.58 -11.83
N LEU A 3 11.16 2.05 -11.73
CA LEU A 3 11.79 1.74 -10.44
C LEU A 3 12.00 3.00 -9.57
N GLY A 4 12.06 4.18 -10.16
CA GLY A 4 12.20 5.42 -9.42
C GLY A 4 11.00 5.68 -8.49
N ARG A 5 9.78 5.38 -8.95
CA ARG A 5 8.58 5.48 -8.13
C ARG A 5 8.59 4.50 -6.95
N LEU A 6 9.10 3.29 -7.15
CA LEU A 6 9.18 2.28 -6.10
C LEU A 6 10.28 2.58 -5.06
N LEU A 7 11.44 3.09 -5.50
CA LEU A 7 12.60 3.33 -4.65
C LEU A 7 12.53 4.64 -3.86
N ALA A 8 11.80 5.63 -4.38
CA ALA A 8 11.56 6.91 -3.71
C ALA A 8 10.08 7.29 -3.80
N PRO A 9 9.19 6.48 -3.20
CA PRO A 9 7.75 6.67 -3.31
C PRO A 9 7.30 7.94 -2.57
N ARG A 10 6.39 8.68 -3.19
CA ARG A 10 5.65 9.79 -2.58
C ARG A 10 4.29 9.36 -2.06
N SER A 11 3.81 8.22 -2.51
CA SER A 11 2.57 7.61 -2.04
C SER A 11 2.74 6.11 -1.85
N ILE A 12 2.24 5.59 -0.72
CA ILE A 12 2.32 4.17 -0.37
C ILE A 12 0.92 3.69 0.04
N ALA A 13 0.55 2.49 -0.41
CA ALA A 13 -0.58 1.77 0.15
C ALA A 13 -0.13 0.45 0.79
N VAL A 14 -0.75 0.06 1.90
CA VAL A 14 -0.47 -1.19 2.61
C VAL A 14 -1.69 -2.09 2.52
N LEU A 15 -1.63 -3.11 1.68
CA LEU A 15 -2.65 -4.15 1.57
C LEU A 15 -2.49 -5.15 2.72
N GLY A 16 -3.54 -5.34 3.49
CA GLY A 16 -3.49 -6.08 4.76
C GLY A 16 -3.11 -5.20 5.94
N ALA A 17 -3.38 -3.89 5.86
CA ALA A 17 -3.21 -2.95 6.96
C ALA A 17 -3.97 -3.43 8.20
N THR A 18 -3.31 -3.47 9.34
CA THR A 18 -3.86 -3.92 10.61
C THR A 18 -3.10 -3.31 11.79
N ASP A 19 -3.73 -3.24 12.94
CA ASP A 19 -3.12 -2.88 14.23
C ASP A 19 -2.82 -4.13 15.09
N ARG A 20 -3.06 -5.34 14.56
CA ARG A 20 -2.78 -6.58 15.27
C ARG A 20 -1.27 -6.76 15.45
N PRO A 21 -0.78 -6.92 16.68
CA PRO A 21 0.64 -7.15 16.96
C PRO A 21 1.19 -8.34 16.14
N ASP A 22 2.45 -8.23 15.73
CA ASP A 22 3.19 -9.27 14.99
C ASP A 22 2.68 -9.57 13.58
N ALA A 23 1.66 -8.88 13.11
CA ALA A 23 1.26 -8.95 11.71
C ALA A 23 2.17 -8.08 10.83
N TYR A 24 2.46 -8.56 9.62
CA TYR A 24 3.29 -7.81 8.66
C TYR A 24 2.71 -6.42 8.35
N GLY A 25 1.38 -6.30 8.21
CA GLY A 25 0.72 -5.01 7.98
C GLY A 25 0.96 -4.00 9.10
N ASP A 26 0.90 -4.43 10.37
CA ASP A 26 1.23 -3.58 11.52
C ASP A 26 2.70 -3.19 11.54
N THR A 27 3.59 -4.15 11.27
CA THR A 27 5.04 -3.92 11.25
C THR A 27 5.41 -2.89 10.17
N ILE A 28 4.82 -2.98 8.98
CA ILE A 28 5.05 -2.03 7.89
C ILE A 28 4.59 -0.63 8.30
N LEU A 29 3.37 -0.49 8.81
CA LEU A 29 2.83 0.80 9.25
C LEU A 29 3.68 1.44 10.35
N ARG A 30 4.09 0.66 11.36
CA ARG A 30 5.00 1.12 12.42
C ARG A 30 6.37 1.57 11.90
N ASN A 31 6.92 0.86 10.93
CA ASN A 31 8.20 1.23 10.35
C ASN A 31 8.09 2.54 9.53
N LEU A 32 7.04 2.72 8.75
CA LEU A 32 6.78 3.96 8.02
C LEU A 32 6.62 5.16 8.97
N GLU A 33 5.90 4.97 10.08
CA GLU A 33 5.79 5.97 11.14
C GLU A 33 7.15 6.29 11.77
N ARG A 34 7.94 5.25 12.10
CA ARG A 34 9.26 5.39 12.75
C ARG A 34 10.27 6.14 11.90
N ILE A 35 10.29 5.90 10.57
CA ILE A 35 11.18 6.61 9.65
C ILE A 35 10.67 8.01 9.29
N GLY A 36 9.47 8.38 9.76
CA GLY A 36 8.87 9.68 9.48
C GLY A 36 8.44 9.86 8.04
N PHE A 37 7.91 8.79 7.41
CA PHE A 37 7.38 8.90 6.05
C PHE A 37 6.33 10.01 5.98
N ASP A 38 6.54 11.02 5.14
CA ASP A 38 5.72 12.24 5.04
C ASP A 38 4.87 12.30 3.77
N GLY A 39 4.92 11.24 2.93
CA GLY A 39 4.09 11.09 1.74
C GLY A 39 2.64 10.68 2.05
N ASP A 40 1.87 10.43 1.00
CA ASP A 40 0.48 9.96 1.12
C ASP A 40 0.49 8.47 1.50
N LEU A 41 -0.15 8.12 2.62
CA LEU A 41 -0.20 6.76 3.14
C LEU A 41 -1.64 6.27 3.25
N TRP A 42 -1.91 5.10 2.66
CA TRP A 42 -3.21 4.44 2.66
C TRP A 42 -3.13 3.03 3.23
N GLY A 43 -4.11 2.66 4.03
CA GLY A 43 -4.38 1.27 4.36
C GLY A 43 -5.38 0.66 3.37
N ILE A 44 -5.27 -0.65 3.13
CA ILE A 44 -6.29 -1.40 2.39
C ILE A 44 -6.74 -2.54 3.29
N ASN A 45 -7.98 -2.42 3.80
CA ASN A 45 -8.60 -3.38 4.69
C ASN A 45 -10.13 -3.31 4.56
N PRO A 46 -10.81 -4.39 4.12
CA PRO A 46 -12.26 -4.36 3.88
C PRO A 46 -13.11 -4.20 5.16
N GLY A 47 -12.52 -4.39 6.34
CA GLY A 47 -13.23 -4.34 7.61
C GLY A 47 -12.94 -3.10 8.46
N ARG A 48 -12.17 -2.14 7.96
CA ARG A 48 -11.74 -0.97 8.73
C ARG A 48 -11.70 0.30 7.89
N ASP A 49 -12.20 1.40 8.44
CA ASP A 49 -12.10 2.73 7.84
C ASP A 49 -10.75 3.40 8.14
N ALA A 50 -10.09 2.96 9.21
CA ALA A 50 -8.76 3.40 9.58
C ALA A 50 -8.03 2.34 10.42
N VAL A 51 -6.70 2.31 10.30
CA VAL A 51 -5.79 1.52 11.13
C VAL A 51 -4.73 2.47 11.66
N ARG A 52 -4.57 2.55 12.99
CA ARG A 52 -3.78 3.62 13.62
C ARG A 52 -4.29 4.99 13.14
N ASP A 53 -3.41 5.85 12.65
CA ASP A 53 -3.76 7.16 12.09
C ASP A 53 -3.80 7.15 10.55
N VAL A 54 -3.89 5.96 9.93
CA VAL A 54 -3.89 5.75 8.49
C VAL A 54 -5.30 5.44 8.01
N ALA A 55 -5.83 6.27 7.12
CA ALA A 55 -7.13 6.02 6.48
C ALA A 55 -7.08 4.74 5.64
N CYS A 56 -8.14 3.95 5.69
CA CYS A 56 -8.25 2.71 4.94
C CYS A 56 -9.35 2.79 3.87
N VAL A 57 -9.11 2.06 2.79
CA VAL A 57 -10.10 1.77 1.75
C VAL A 57 -10.35 0.25 1.70
N PRO A 58 -11.53 -0.20 1.22
CA PRO A 58 -11.86 -1.62 1.21
C PRO A 58 -11.00 -2.46 0.27
N SER A 59 -10.62 -1.92 -0.88
CA SER A 59 -9.83 -2.62 -1.90
C SER A 59 -8.87 -1.71 -2.64
N ILE A 60 -7.98 -2.30 -3.46
CA ILE A 60 -7.05 -1.54 -4.31
C ILE A 60 -7.80 -0.63 -5.28
N ALA A 61 -8.95 -1.08 -5.78
CA ALA A 61 -9.78 -0.33 -6.73
C ALA A 61 -10.42 0.92 -6.12
N ASP A 62 -10.53 0.98 -4.79
CA ASP A 62 -11.11 2.11 -4.06
C ASP A 62 -10.06 3.18 -3.69
N LEU A 63 -8.79 2.97 -4.04
CA LEU A 63 -7.78 4.01 -3.89
C LEU A 63 -8.15 5.24 -4.73
N PRO A 64 -8.00 6.46 -4.19
CA PRO A 64 -8.37 7.68 -4.92
C PRO A 64 -7.50 7.94 -6.15
N GLU A 65 -6.27 7.45 -6.13
CA GLU A 65 -5.31 7.56 -7.23
C GLU A 65 -4.29 6.41 -7.18
N PRO A 66 -3.59 6.10 -8.29
CA PRO A 66 -2.54 5.10 -8.31
C PRO A 66 -1.40 5.49 -7.38
N VAL A 67 -0.99 4.59 -6.49
CA VAL A 67 0.15 4.82 -5.57
C VAL A 67 1.49 4.49 -6.23
N ASP A 68 2.56 5.11 -5.75
CA ASP A 68 3.91 4.83 -6.23
C ASP A 68 4.38 3.44 -5.79
N ALA A 69 4.06 3.03 -4.56
CA ALA A 69 4.40 1.73 -4.04
C ALA A 69 3.22 1.06 -3.32
N LEU A 70 3.01 -0.22 -3.60
CA LEU A 70 2.07 -1.07 -2.88
C LEU A 70 2.84 -2.08 -2.03
N ALA A 71 2.69 -2.03 -0.71
CA ALA A 71 3.17 -3.07 0.20
C ALA A 71 2.07 -4.12 0.38
N VAL A 72 2.35 -5.36 -0.03
CA VAL A 72 1.39 -6.47 0.01
C VAL A 72 1.70 -7.37 1.21
N ALA A 73 0.85 -7.33 2.24
CA ALA A 73 0.99 -8.05 3.50
C ALA A 73 -0.23 -8.96 3.76
N ILE A 74 -0.60 -9.75 2.77
CA ILE A 74 -1.70 -10.71 2.82
C ILE A 74 -1.18 -12.14 2.58
N PRO A 75 -1.95 -13.19 2.92
CA PRO A 75 -1.59 -14.56 2.62
C PRO A 75 -1.31 -14.80 1.13
N ALA A 76 -0.33 -15.67 0.84
CA ALA A 76 0.18 -15.95 -0.50
C ALA A 76 -0.89 -16.20 -1.58
N PRO A 77 -1.99 -16.97 -1.33
CA PRO A 77 -3.02 -17.20 -2.35
C PRO A 77 -3.69 -15.94 -2.90
N GLY A 78 -3.72 -14.85 -2.12
CA GLY A 78 -4.31 -13.58 -2.55
C GLY A 78 -3.37 -12.67 -3.34
N VAL A 79 -2.07 -12.97 -3.35
CA VAL A 79 -1.05 -12.07 -3.90
C VAL A 79 -1.16 -11.91 -5.43
N PRO A 80 -1.33 -12.98 -6.25
CA PRO A 80 -1.45 -12.82 -7.70
C PRO A 80 -2.57 -11.86 -8.10
N ALA A 81 -3.75 -12.03 -7.53
CA ALA A 81 -4.90 -11.16 -7.79
C ALA A 81 -4.65 -9.69 -7.35
N ALA A 82 -3.93 -9.51 -6.25
CA ALA A 82 -3.53 -8.18 -5.77
C ALA A 82 -2.57 -7.49 -6.74
N ILE A 83 -1.57 -8.21 -7.28
CA ILE A 83 -0.62 -7.67 -8.27
C ILE A 83 -1.34 -7.29 -9.57
N GLU A 84 -2.27 -8.12 -10.05
CA GLU A 84 -3.08 -7.76 -11.22
C GLU A 84 -3.94 -6.52 -10.98
N ALA A 85 -4.55 -6.42 -9.79
CA ALA A 85 -5.35 -5.23 -9.44
C ALA A 85 -4.48 -3.98 -9.37
N ALA A 86 -3.28 -4.07 -8.79
CA ALA A 86 -2.31 -2.97 -8.75
C ALA A 86 -1.85 -2.54 -10.15
N ALA A 87 -1.60 -3.49 -11.05
CA ALA A 87 -1.24 -3.23 -12.44
C ALA A 87 -2.40 -2.52 -13.19
N ARG A 88 -3.62 -3.00 -13.04
CA ARG A 88 -4.82 -2.35 -13.63
C ARG A 88 -5.04 -0.93 -13.10
N MET A 89 -4.73 -0.70 -11.82
CA MET A 89 -4.82 0.62 -11.20
C MET A 89 -3.70 1.56 -11.67
N GLY A 90 -2.59 1.04 -12.23
CA GLY A 90 -1.43 1.82 -12.64
C GLY A 90 -0.48 2.17 -11.48
N CYS A 91 -0.43 1.35 -10.44
CA CYS A 91 0.55 1.51 -9.36
C CYS A 91 1.98 1.41 -9.89
N GLY A 92 2.91 2.16 -9.29
CA GLY A 92 4.31 2.22 -9.74
C GLY A 92 5.08 0.92 -9.54
N GLY A 93 4.78 0.19 -8.46
CA GLY A 93 5.35 -1.11 -8.17
C GLY A 93 4.78 -1.72 -6.90
N ALA A 94 5.13 -2.99 -6.62
CA ALA A 94 4.70 -3.69 -5.42
C ALA A 94 5.87 -4.38 -4.72
N VAL A 95 5.82 -4.38 -3.38
CA VAL A 95 6.71 -5.17 -2.51
C VAL A 95 5.85 -6.18 -1.77
N VAL A 96 6.11 -7.46 -1.98
CA VAL A 96 5.36 -8.55 -1.35
C VAL A 96 6.08 -9.02 -0.10
N VAL A 97 5.39 -8.93 1.04
CA VAL A 97 5.83 -9.42 2.35
C VAL A 97 4.83 -10.49 2.78
N SER A 98 5.00 -11.69 2.27
CA SER A 98 4.11 -12.83 2.54
C SER A 98 4.93 -14.10 2.71
N ALA A 99 4.53 -14.96 3.65
CA ALA A 99 5.06 -16.30 3.79
C ALA A 99 4.29 -17.28 2.90
N GLY A 100 4.94 -18.38 2.49
CA GLY A 100 4.31 -19.47 1.73
C GLY A 100 4.65 -19.49 0.23
N PHE A 101 5.59 -18.65 -0.21
CA PHE A 101 6.15 -18.76 -1.56
C PHE A 101 7.40 -19.64 -1.56
N GLY A 102 7.39 -20.74 -2.33
CA GLY A 102 8.58 -21.57 -2.57
C GLY A 102 9.02 -22.50 -1.41
N GLU A 103 8.44 -22.37 -0.23
CA GLU A 103 8.75 -23.20 0.93
C GLU A 103 8.00 -24.55 0.91
N VAL A 104 6.92 -24.64 0.15
CA VAL A 104 6.09 -25.84 -0.05
C VAL A 104 5.77 -25.99 -1.54
N GLU A 105 5.42 -27.22 -1.95
CA GLU A 105 5.18 -27.55 -3.36
C GLU A 105 4.05 -26.71 -3.98
N GLU A 106 3.00 -26.42 -3.23
CA GLU A 106 1.91 -25.50 -3.58
C GLU A 106 2.39 -24.04 -3.78
N GLY A 107 3.47 -23.63 -3.10
CA GLY A 107 4.06 -22.32 -3.23
C GLY A 107 4.77 -22.08 -4.58
N ARG A 108 5.23 -23.14 -5.25
CA ARG A 108 5.86 -23.04 -6.59
C ARG A 108 4.85 -22.70 -7.67
N GLU A 109 3.62 -23.22 -7.55
CA GLU A 109 2.53 -22.88 -8.47
C GLU A 109 2.13 -21.41 -8.31
N LEU A 110 2.02 -20.94 -7.06
CA LEU A 110 1.75 -19.54 -6.73
C LEU A 110 2.87 -18.61 -7.22
N GLU A 111 4.14 -19.02 -7.12
CA GLU A 111 5.28 -18.26 -7.66
C GLU A 111 5.18 -18.15 -9.19
N ALA A 112 4.83 -19.23 -9.87
CA ALA A 112 4.66 -19.22 -11.33
C ALA A 112 3.47 -18.34 -11.75
N GLU A 113 2.39 -18.34 -10.98
CA GLU A 113 1.22 -17.49 -11.20
C GLU A 113 1.57 -16.00 -10.96
N LEU A 114 2.29 -15.70 -9.88
CA LEU A 114 2.79 -14.36 -9.59
C LEU A 114 3.70 -13.83 -10.70
N ARG A 115 4.61 -14.67 -11.20
CA ARG A 115 5.46 -14.31 -12.34
C ARG A 115 4.64 -14.02 -13.61
N ARG A 116 3.60 -14.80 -13.88
CA ARG A 116 2.69 -14.53 -15.00
C ARG A 116 1.93 -13.23 -14.81
N ALA A 117 1.41 -12.98 -13.62
CA ALA A 117 0.71 -11.73 -13.29
C ALA A 117 1.65 -10.50 -13.43
N ALA A 118 2.90 -10.63 -13.00
CA ALA A 118 3.89 -9.54 -13.09
C ALA A 118 4.41 -9.30 -14.51
N LEU A 119 4.54 -10.37 -15.32
CA LEU A 119 5.08 -10.32 -16.69
C LEU A 119 3.97 -10.17 -17.74
N GLY A 120 2.76 -10.60 -17.44
CA GLY A 120 1.60 -10.54 -18.33
C GLY A 120 0.83 -9.22 -18.26
N ALA A 121 1.19 -8.31 -17.36
CA ALA A 121 0.68 -6.95 -17.44
C ALA A 121 1.26 -6.32 -18.72
N PRO A 122 0.43 -6.01 -19.75
CA PRO A 122 0.93 -5.30 -20.91
C PRO A 122 1.57 -4.01 -20.41
N ASP A 123 2.77 -3.69 -20.93
CA ASP A 123 3.37 -2.39 -20.72
C ASP A 123 2.27 -1.36 -20.91
N ALA A 124 1.88 -0.70 -19.83
CA ALA A 124 0.96 0.40 -19.93
C ALA A 124 1.58 1.36 -20.96
N PRO A 125 0.88 1.73 -22.03
CA PRO A 125 1.45 2.61 -23.03
C PRO A 125 1.99 3.82 -22.29
N ASP A 126 3.19 4.23 -22.64
CA ASP A 126 3.92 5.39 -22.10
C ASP A 126 3.18 6.67 -22.55
N THR A 127 1.91 6.76 -22.18
CA THR A 127 1.05 7.90 -22.42
C THR A 127 1.17 8.75 -21.16
N PRO A 128 1.86 9.91 -21.26
CA PRO A 128 1.86 10.85 -20.16
C PRO A 128 0.40 11.20 -19.86
N ALA A 129 -0.05 10.86 -18.65
CA ALA A 129 -1.38 11.20 -18.19
C ALA A 129 -1.61 12.70 -18.43
N PRO A 130 -2.75 13.10 -19.00
CA PRO A 130 -3.08 14.50 -19.17
C PRO A 130 -2.97 15.17 -17.80
N ARG A 131 -2.14 16.21 -17.71
CA ARG A 131 -2.01 17.04 -16.51
C ARG A 131 -3.36 17.66 -16.24
N THR A 132 -4.17 17.03 -15.42
CA THR A 132 -5.35 17.66 -14.83
C THR A 132 -4.88 18.85 -13.99
N PRO A 133 -5.58 19.99 -14.05
CA PRO A 133 -5.25 21.16 -13.23
C PRO A 133 -5.25 20.72 -11.77
N GLN A 134 -4.17 21.00 -11.07
CA GLN A 134 -4.01 20.69 -9.65
C GLN A 134 -5.12 21.37 -8.85
N THR A 135 -6.15 20.61 -8.50
CA THR A 135 -7.04 21.00 -7.42
C THR A 135 -6.20 21.07 -6.15
N PRO A 136 -6.27 22.15 -5.34
CA PRO A 136 -5.45 22.29 -4.16
C PRO A 136 -5.66 21.07 -3.24
N ARG A 137 -4.58 20.37 -2.97
CA ARG A 137 -4.53 19.15 -2.15
C ARG A 137 -5.22 19.43 -0.82
N ARG A 138 -6.37 18.83 -0.59
CA ARG A 138 -7.00 18.79 0.72
C ARG A 138 -6.10 17.91 1.60
N ARG A 139 -5.23 18.56 2.38
CA ARG A 139 -4.51 17.87 3.46
C ARG A 139 -5.55 17.13 4.30
N VAL A 140 -5.45 15.81 4.35
CA VAL A 140 -6.18 15.04 5.36
C VAL A 140 -5.72 15.58 6.70
N PRO A 141 -6.61 16.08 7.57
CA PRO A 141 -6.19 16.62 8.86
C PRO A 141 -5.51 15.51 9.64
N ARG A 142 -4.22 15.67 9.96
CA ARG A 142 -3.59 14.85 11.00
C ARG A 142 -4.42 15.06 12.26
N LEU A 143 -5.10 14.04 12.76
CA LEU A 143 -5.69 14.02 14.08
C LEU A 143 -4.54 14.26 15.07
N ARG A 144 -4.36 15.51 15.47
CA ARG A 144 -3.43 15.88 16.55
C ARG A 144 -3.87 15.07 17.78
N SER A 145 -2.98 14.19 18.23
CA SER A 145 -3.12 13.50 19.49
C SER A 145 -3.42 14.53 20.60
N GLN A 146 -4.57 14.40 21.25
CA GLN A 146 -4.98 15.24 22.40
C GLN A 146 -4.13 15.00 23.66
N ARG A 147 -2.89 14.54 23.53
CA ARG A 147 -2.04 14.23 24.68
C ARG A 147 -1.27 15.42 25.28
N GLN A 148 -1.54 16.66 24.85
CA GLN A 148 -0.82 17.84 25.42
C GLN A 148 -1.69 18.79 26.28
N ARG A 149 -2.87 18.39 26.73
CA ARG A 149 -3.71 19.29 27.59
C ARG A 149 -3.77 18.89 29.06
N HIS A 150 -2.78 18.21 29.61
CA HIS A 150 -2.77 17.89 31.05
C HIS A 150 -1.49 18.29 31.79
N ARG A 151 -0.75 19.28 31.30
CA ARG A 151 0.31 19.90 32.10
C ARG A 151 0.25 21.42 31.99
N GLN A 152 -0.74 22.03 32.60
CA GLN A 152 -0.71 23.39 33.13
C GLN A 152 -2.02 23.67 33.86
N ARG A 153 -2.06 23.35 35.12
CA ARG A 153 -2.82 24.08 36.14
C ARG A 153 -1.92 24.20 37.38
N PRO A 154 -1.89 25.43 37.96
CA PRO A 154 -1.10 25.74 39.16
C PRO A 154 -1.64 25.05 40.39
#